data_f4eab563c79654750b1ee6346827167f
#
_entry.id   f4eab563c79654750b1ee6346827167f
#
_cell.length_a   1.000
_cell.length_b   1.000
_cell.length_c   1.000
_cell.angle_alpha   90.00
_cell.angle_beta   90.00
_cell.angle_gamma   90.00
#
_symmetry.space_group_name_H-M   'P 1'
#
loop_
_entity.id
_entity.type
_entity.pdbx_description
1 polymer ?
#
loop_
_entity_poly.entity_id
_entity_poly.type
_entity_poly.pdbx_seq_one_letter_code
_entity_poly.pdbx_strand_id
1 'polypeptide(L)'
;MKLTFTVTYLTPAGKETKTTVEIGIADFAAWERKSKRKVQDLQAGMGIDDMTFLCWHRITKNKIDARDYETWLESVQQIEAEGVEAAHPTAPAPSDDN
;
A
#
# COMPACT_ATOMS: atom_id res chain seq x y z
N MET A 1 -8.61 -11.61 3.57
CA MET A 1 -7.22 -11.22 3.33
C MET A 1 -6.91 -9.94 4.07
N LYS A 2 -5.79 -9.89 4.72
CA LYS A 2 -5.37 -8.72 5.46
C LYS A 2 -3.99 -8.30 4.98
N LEU A 3 -3.86 -7.05 4.62
CA LEU A 3 -2.62 -6.54 4.06
C LEU A 3 -2.30 -5.22 4.73
N THR A 4 -1.09 -5.10 5.25
CA THR A 4 -0.65 -3.91 5.95
C THR A 4 0.57 -3.35 5.25
N PHE A 5 0.58 -2.05 5.03
CA PHE A 5 1.73 -1.36 4.45
C PHE A 5 2.23 -0.29 5.40
N THR A 6 3.54 -0.09 5.39
CA THR A 6 4.15 1.07 6.03
C THR A 6 4.78 1.89 4.93
N VAL A 7 4.39 3.14 4.82
CA VAL A 7 4.89 4.01 3.77
C VAL A 7 5.54 5.24 4.39
N THR A 8 6.70 5.59 3.86
CA THR A 8 7.44 6.78 4.28
C THR A 8 7.33 7.81 3.16
N TYR A 9 6.86 9.00 3.48
CA TYR A 9 6.68 10.04 2.48
C TYR A 9 6.84 11.41 3.11
N LEU A 10 6.91 12.45 2.27
CA LEU A 10 7.02 13.81 2.73
C LEU A 10 5.64 14.44 2.83
N THR A 11 5.37 15.10 3.96
CA THR A 11 4.13 15.84 4.13
C THR A 11 4.12 17.05 3.20
N PRO A 12 2.97 17.73 3.03
CA PRO A 12 2.94 18.94 2.23
C PRO A 12 3.94 20.00 2.71
N ALA A 13 4.29 19.96 4.00
CA ALA A 13 5.28 20.89 4.55
C ALA A 13 6.71 20.42 4.30
N GLY A 14 6.89 19.30 3.63
CA GLY A 14 8.23 18.80 3.33
C GLY A 14 8.86 17.99 4.44
N LYS A 15 8.07 17.56 5.41
CA LYS A 15 8.58 16.81 6.55
C LYS A 15 8.37 15.32 6.34
N GLU A 16 9.40 14.54 6.60
CA GLU A 16 9.29 13.09 6.45
C GLU A 16 8.36 12.51 7.50
N THR A 17 7.49 11.61 7.07
CA THR A 17 6.56 10.93 7.99
C THR A 17 6.42 9.47 7.57
N LYS A 18 6.09 8.64 8.52
CA LYS A 18 5.90 7.22 8.29
C LYS A 18 4.49 6.85 8.78
N THR A 19 3.72 6.24 7.89
CA THR A 19 2.35 5.88 8.20
C THR A 19 2.12 4.42 7.89
N THR A 20 1.47 3.72 8.80
CA THR A 20 1.10 2.32 8.60
C THR A 20 -0.40 2.25 8.36
N VAL A 21 -0.80 1.58 7.30
CA VAL A 21 -2.21 1.46 6.94
C VAL A 21 -2.58 0.01 6.70
N GLU A 22 -3.80 -0.31 7.05
CA GLU A 22 -4.36 -1.63 6.83
C GLU A 22 -5.33 -1.55 5.66
N ILE A 23 -5.08 -2.34 4.63
CA ILE A 23 -5.86 -2.30 3.40
C ILE A 23 -7.10 -3.15 3.54
N GLY A 24 -8.24 -2.58 3.18
CA GLY A 24 -9.51 -3.28 3.29
C GLY A 24 -10.20 -3.49 1.95
N ILE A 25 -11.40 -4.04 2.02
CA ILE A 25 -12.17 -4.37 0.82
C ILE A 25 -12.42 -3.14 -0.04
N ALA A 26 -12.72 -2.00 0.58
CA ALA A 26 -12.99 -0.78 -0.18
C ALA A 26 -11.78 -0.33 -0.99
N ASP A 27 -10.59 -0.55 -0.44
CA ASP A 27 -9.36 -0.19 -1.15
C ASP A 27 -9.15 -1.08 -2.36
N PHE A 28 -9.38 -2.37 -2.21
CA PHE A 28 -9.25 -3.30 -3.32
C PHE A 28 -10.30 -3.01 -4.40
N ALA A 29 -11.51 -2.66 -4.00
CA ALA A 29 -12.55 -2.32 -4.97
C ALA A 29 -12.17 -1.09 -5.78
N ALA A 30 -11.61 -0.07 -5.11
CA ALA A 30 -11.15 1.13 -5.80
C ALA A 30 -10.02 0.79 -6.76
N TRP A 31 -9.12 -0.10 -6.35
CA TRP A 31 -8.02 -0.53 -7.19
C TRP A 31 -8.54 -1.25 -8.45
N GLU A 32 -9.55 -2.11 -8.28
CA GLU A 32 -10.12 -2.81 -9.44
C GLU A 32 -10.73 -1.83 -10.43
N ARG A 33 -11.41 -0.82 -9.93
CA ARG A 33 -12.01 0.19 -10.81
C ARG A 33 -10.95 0.98 -11.55
N LYS A 34 -9.87 1.33 -10.87
CA LYS A 34 -8.80 2.11 -11.49
C LYS A 34 -8.00 1.29 -12.49
N SER A 35 -7.63 0.08 -12.13
CA SER A 35 -6.73 -0.72 -12.94
C SER A 35 -7.42 -1.55 -14.00
N LYS A 36 -8.74 -1.74 -13.86
CA LYS A 36 -9.52 -2.61 -14.74
C LYS A 36 -9.06 -4.06 -14.63
N ARG A 37 -8.49 -4.41 -13.51
CA ARG A 37 -8.04 -5.77 -13.25
C ARG A 37 -8.76 -6.32 -12.03
N LYS A 38 -8.68 -7.62 -11.83
CA LYS A 38 -9.32 -8.29 -10.71
C LYS A 38 -8.33 -8.43 -9.56
N VAL A 39 -8.84 -8.39 -8.34
CA VAL A 39 -7.96 -8.51 -7.17
C VAL A 39 -7.21 -9.84 -7.18
N GLN A 40 -7.76 -10.86 -7.83
CA GLN A 40 -7.08 -12.14 -7.97
C GLN A 40 -5.74 -12.00 -8.69
N ASP A 41 -5.62 -11.01 -9.57
CA ASP A 41 -4.37 -10.79 -10.29
C ASP A 41 -3.25 -10.35 -9.37
N LEU A 42 -3.59 -9.82 -8.20
CA LEU A 42 -2.57 -9.39 -7.25
C LEU A 42 -1.84 -10.58 -6.62
N GLN A 43 -2.41 -11.77 -6.73
CA GLN A 43 -1.76 -12.95 -6.20
C GLN A 43 -0.48 -13.27 -6.95
N ALA A 44 -0.39 -12.85 -8.20
CA ALA A 44 0.82 -13.06 -8.99
C ALA A 44 1.89 -12.04 -8.64
N GLY A 45 1.56 -11.05 -7.84
CA GLY A 45 2.50 -10.04 -7.41
C GLY A 45 1.93 -8.65 -7.59
N MET A 46 2.39 -7.73 -6.77
CA MET A 46 1.99 -6.33 -6.84
C MET A 46 3.14 -5.49 -7.33
N GLY A 47 2.85 -4.61 -8.29
CA GLY A 47 3.82 -3.62 -8.69
C GLY A 47 3.80 -2.44 -7.74
N ILE A 48 4.75 -1.55 -7.95
CA ILE A 48 4.86 -0.34 -7.11
C ILE A 48 3.58 0.49 -7.22
N ASP A 49 3.06 0.66 -8.42
CA ASP A 49 1.85 1.47 -8.60
C ASP A 49 0.66 0.86 -7.88
N ASP A 50 0.59 -0.46 -7.83
CA ASP A 50 -0.50 -1.13 -7.12
C ASP A 50 -0.41 -0.85 -5.62
N MET A 51 0.77 -1.03 -5.05
CA MET A 51 0.96 -0.85 -3.62
C MET A 51 0.74 0.61 -3.21
N THR A 52 1.29 1.53 -3.97
CA THR A 52 1.17 2.94 -3.63
C THR A 52 -0.27 3.42 -3.77
N PHE A 53 -0.99 2.95 -4.79
CA PHE A 53 -2.39 3.33 -4.92
C PHE A 53 -3.22 2.86 -3.73
N LEU A 54 -3.02 1.62 -3.32
CA LEU A 54 -3.76 1.08 -2.17
C LEU A 54 -3.47 1.91 -0.92
N CYS A 55 -2.21 2.24 -0.69
CA CYS A 55 -1.84 3.06 0.46
C CYS A 55 -2.45 4.45 0.37
N TRP A 56 -2.34 5.09 -0.79
CA TRP A 56 -2.89 6.43 -0.98
C TRP A 56 -4.39 6.44 -0.72
N HIS A 57 -5.10 5.44 -1.26
CA HIS A 57 -6.54 5.39 -1.09
C HIS A 57 -6.90 5.32 0.38
N ARG A 58 -6.21 4.47 1.14
CA ARG A 58 -6.50 4.32 2.57
C ARG A 58 -6.10 5.57 3.35
N ILE A 59 -4.97 6.17 3.02
CA ILE A 59 -4.51 7.37 3.69
C ILE A 59 -5.51 8.52 3.50
N THR A 60 -6.04 8.67 2.28
CA THR A 60 -7.01 9.74 2.04
C THR A 60 -8.35 9.43 2.70
N LYS A 61 -8.77 8.18 2.73
CA LYS A 61 -10.02 7.81 3.41
C LYS A 61 -9.91 8.03 4.91
N ASN A 62 -8.71 7.85 5.46
CA ASN A 62 -8.48 8.11 6.88
C ASN A 62 -8.23 9.58 7.17
N LYS A 63 -8.27 10.42 6.14
CA LYS A 63 -8.09 11.87 6.26
C LYS A 63 -6.72 12.25 6.82
N ILE A 64 -5.74 11.42 6.54
CA ILE A 64 -4.36 11.70 6.96
C ILE A 64 -3.71 12.66 5.97
N ASP A 65 -4.03 12.52 4.68
CA ASP A 65 -3.50 13.38 3.63
C ASP A 65 -4.60 13.59 2.60
N ALA A 66 -4.65 14.75 2.00
CA ALA A 66 -5.71 15.09 1.05
C ALA A 66 -5.19 15.31 -0.37
N ARG A 67 -3.90 15.07 -0.61
CA ARG A 67 -3.34 15.31 -1.94
C ARG A 67 -3.85 14.28 -2.93
N ASP A 68 -3.89 14.67 -4.22
CA ASP A 68 -4.22 13.72 -5.26
C ASP A 68 -3.09 12.69 -5.38
N TYR A 69 -3.40 11.58 -6.04
CA TYR A 69 -2.50 10.44 -6.08
C TYR A 69 -1.14 10.80 -6.68
N GLU A 70 -1.13 11.49 -7.82
CA GLU A 70 0.14 11.78 -8.49
C GLU A 70 1.04 12.68 -7.65
N THR A 71 0.43 13.69 -7.02
CA THR A 71 1.20 14.59 -6.17
C THR A 71 1.75 13.87 -4.96
N TRP A 72 0.91 13.07 -4.31
CA TRP A 72 1.34 12.32 -3.14
C TRP A 72 2.42 11.30 -3.51
N LEU A 73 2.24 10.64 -4.67
CA LEU A 73 3.17 9.60 -5.10
C LEU A 73 4.59 10.12 -5.22
N GLU A 74 4.75 11.36 -5.71
CA GLU A 74 6.08 11.93 -5.84
C GLU A 74 6.75 12.18 -4.50
N SER A 75 5.97 12.21 -3.43
CA SER A 75 6.53 12.42 -2.10
C SER A 75 6.95 11.12 -1.42
N VAL A 76 6.59 9.97 -1.99
CA VAL A 76 6.85 8.68 -1.38
C VAL A 76 8.32 8.33 -1.52
N GLN A 77 8.94 7.94 -0.40
CA GLN A 77 10.35 7.58 -0.38
C GLN A 77 10.55 6.10 -0.20
N GLN A 78 9.63 5.43 0.50
CA GLN A 78 9.78 4.01 0.77
C GLN A 78 8.41 3.42 1.08
N ILE A 79 8.22 2.17 0.66
CA ILE A 79 6.99 1.46 0.98
C ILE A 79 7.35 0.01 1.30
N GLU A 80 6.76 -0.51 2.37
CA GLU A 80 7.01 -1.87 2.82
C GLU A 80 5.69 -2.58 3.05
N ALA A 81 5.57 -3.79 2.56
CA ALA A 81 4.41 -4.62 2.84
C ALA A 81 4.71 -5.44 4.08
N GLU A 82 3.77 -5.42 5.03
CA GLU A 82 3.91 -6.16 6.26
C GLU A 82 2.69 -7.02 6.50
N GLY A 83 2.90 -8.13 7.16
CA GLY A 83 1.78 -8.90 7.66
C GLY A 83 0.79 -9.34 6.60
N VAL A 84 1.31 -9.87 5.50
CA VAL A 84 0.43 -10.50 4.54
C VAL A 84 -0.07 -11.78 5.17
N GLU A 85 -1.33 -11.78 5.47
CA GLU A 85 -1.89 -12.87 6.27
C GLU A 85 -2.11 -14.14 5.52
N ALA A 86 -2.06 -14.14 4.32
CA ALA A 86 -2.31 -15.37 3.67
C ALA A 86 -1.12 -16.19 3.74
N ALA A 87 -0.72 -16.48 4.15
CA ALA A 87 0.33 -16.94 3.94
C ALA A 87 1.43 -17.44 4.12
N HIS A 88 1.54 -17.28 4.24
CA HIS A 88 2.58 -17.41 4.20
C HIS A 88 3.31 -17.66 4.73
N PRO A 89 3.48 -18.06 4.94
CA PRO A 89 4.35 -17.91 5.50
C PRO A 89 5.55 -17.75 5.14
N THR A 90 5.66 -17.74 4.93
CA THR A 90 6.71 -17.72 4.62
C THR A 90 7.50 -17.23 4.61
N ALA A 91 7.68 -17.15 4.91
CA ALA A 91 8.49 -16.83 4.83
C ALA A 91 9.18 -16.39 4.96
N PRO A 92 9.49 -16.37 5.09
CA PRO A 92 10.29 -16.03 5.11
C PRO A 92 10.94 -15.62 5.21
N ALA A 93 10.94 -15.48 5.42
CA ALA A 93 11.59 -15.28 5.30
C ALA A 93 12.21 -15.05 5.48
N PRO A 94 12.36 -14.97 5.62
CA PRO A 94 13.07 -14.85 5.65
C PRO A 94 13.63 -14.83 5.93
N SER A 95 13.52 -14.80 6.15
CA SER A 95 14.03 -15.02 6.08
C SER A 95 14.48 -15.38 6.28
N ASP A 96 14.37 -15.46 6.53
CA ASP A 96 14.73 -15.90 6.44
C ASP A 96 15.15 -16.29 6.56
N ASP A 97 15.14 -16.40 6.91
CA ASP A 97 15.49 -16.84 6.72
C ASP A 97 15.84 -17.11 6.68
N ASN A 98 15.78 -17.17 7.03
CA ASN A 98 16.09 -17.46 6.64
C ASN A 98 16.37 -17.47 6.40
#